data_738f725d25c9de5f1c5ba6144264c8c1
#
_entry.id   738f725d25c9de5f1c5ba6144264c8c1
#
_cell.length_a   1.000
_cell.length_b   1.000
_cell.length_c   1.000
_cell.angle_alpha   90.00
_cell.angle_beta   90.00
_cell.angle_gamma   90.00
#
_symmetry.space_group_name_H-M   'P 1'
#
loop_
_entity.id
_entity.type
_entity.pdbx_description
1 polymer ?
#
loop_
_entity_poly.entity_id
_entity_poly.type
_entity_poly.pdbx_seq_one_letter_code
_entity_poly.pdbx_strand_id
1 'polypeptide(L)'
;MSEHDNTLLPELIRDLIKERRASRRLKLLKYSFWGTGLLLVAGAVLVEHLQLDEANEAKQITAVIQVRGEIADGAEANAAALKKAIGRAFDDERAKAVVLKINSPGGSPVQAGQVFDEIKRQRGLHPKVPVYAVIEDLGASGAYYIAAAADEIVADKASLVGSIGVTAASFGFVDLMNRVGIERRAYTSGAHKAFLDPFQPKNPEETVFWNDVLKQTHQQFIQSVKTGRGNRLKDADHPELFSGLIWTGEQAKQLGLIDKLGDIDYVARDLVGATSQVDFTVKDNAFDRFAKRLGASAAQQLSMALGFSGVSLR
;
A
#
# COMPACT_ATOMS: atom_id res chain seq x y z
N MET A 1 51.77 -67.76 16.44
CA MET A 1 50.56 -66.99 16.00
C MET A 1 49.66 -66.94 17.20
N SER A 2 49.59 -65.78 17.82
CA SER A 2 49.04 -65.60 19.18
C SER A 2 47.52 -65.60 19.20
N GLU A 3 46.90 -66.17 20.16
CA GLU A 3 45.46 -66.17 20.50
C GLU A 3 44.81 -64.75 20.52
N HIS A 4 45.61 -63.70 20.45
CA HIS A 4 45.19 -62.32 20.48
C HIS A 4 44.54 -61.80 19.16
N ASP A 5 44.83 -62.43 18.03
CA ASP A 5 44.32 -62.03 16.72
C ASP A 5 42.89 -62.55 16.45
N ASN A 6 42.42 -63.55 17.16
CA ASN A 6 41.09 -64.14 16.95
C ASN A 6 39.96 -63.43 17.67
N THR A 7 40.25 -62.49 18.59
CA THR A 7 39.25 -61.77 19.33
C THR A 7 38.99 -60.37 18.79
N LEU A 8 39.95 -59.76 18.09
CA LEU A 8 39.83 -58.40 17.54
C LEU A 8 38.87 -58.31 16.32
N LEU A 9 38.83 -59.35 15.51
CA LEU A 9 37.98 -59.34 14.30
C LEU A 9 36.47 -59.35 14.63
N PRO A 10 35.98 -60.15 15.61
CA PRO A 10 34.57 -60.09 16.00
C PRO A 10 34.14 -58.76 16.69
N GLU A 11 35.07 -58.14 17.45
CA GLU A 11 34.79 -56.81 18.06
C GLU A 11 34.70 -55.71 17.01
N LEU A 12 35.61 -55.64 16.08
CA LEU A 12 35.56 -54.69 14.91
C LEU A 12 34.29 -54.85 14.10
N ILE A 13 33.88 -56.09 13.83
CA ILE A 13 32.62 -56.35 13.09
C ILE A 13 31.40 -55.89 13.92
N ARG A 14 31.40 -56.10 15.22
CA ARG A 14 30.31 -55.59 16.09
C ARG A 14 30.24 -54.09 16.11
N ASP A 15 31.35 -53.38 16.18
CA ASP A 15 31.39 -51.93 16.22
C ASP A 15 30.99 -51.34 14.85
N LEU A 16 31.41 -51.89 13.77
CA LEU A 16 30.94 -51.50 12.42
C LEU A 16 29.43 -51.72 12.22
N ILE A 17 28.90 -52.81 12.76
CA ILE A 17 27.45 -53.07 12.71
C ILE A 17 26.68 -52.06 13.58
N LYS A 18 27.20 -51.70 14.79
CA LYS A 18 26.61 -50.68 15.65
C LYS A 18 26.61 -49.30 14.99
N GLU A 19 27.73 -48.93 14.41
CA GLU A 19 27.88 -47.65 13.71
C GLU A 19 26.96 -47.54 12.49
N ARG A 20 26.86 -48.61 11.69
CA ARG A 20 25.88 -48.67 10.59
C ARG A 20 24.43 -48.62 11.05
N ARG A 21 24.09 -49.23 12.18
CA ARG A 21 22.74 -49.15 12.78
C ARG A 21 22.45 -47.76 13.32
N ALA A 22 23.41 -47.11 13.98
CA ALA A 22 23.26 -45.74 14.45
C ALA A 22 23.10 -44.75 13.30
N SER A 23 23.92 -44.85 12.26
CA SER A 23 23.82 -43.97 11.09
C SER A 23 22.51 -44.14 10.31
N ARG A 24 22.00 -45.38 10.19
CA ARG A 24 20.68 -45.64 9.58
C ARG A 24 19.53 -45.05 10.43
N ARG A 25 19.59 -45.17 11.75
CA ARG A 25 18.59 -44.56 12.66
C ARG A 25 18.60 -43.03 12.56
N LEU A 26 19.77 -42.42 12.48
CA LEU A 26 19.90 -40.97 12.30
C LEU A 26 19.34 -40.48 10.94
N LYS A 27 19.59 -41.24 9.88
CA LYS A 27 19.01 -40.95 8.55
C LYS A 27 17.49 -41.08 8.55
N LEU A 28 16.97 -42.14 9.16
CA LEU A 28 15.52 -42.34 9.30
C LEU A 28 14.84 -41.21 10.11
N LEU A 29 15.49 -40.79 11.22
CA LEU A 29 15.01 -39.66 12.01
C LEU A 29 15.02 -38.33 11.21
N LYS A 30 16.09 -38.09 10.45
CA LYS A 30 16.14 -36.93 9.54
C LYS A 30 15.03 -36.98 8.50
N TYR A 31 14.84 -38.09 7.81
CA TYR A 31 13.77 -38.21 6.79
C TYR A 31 12.37 -38.13 7.41
N SER A 32 12.17 -38.68 8.61
CA SER A 32 10.93 -38.56 9.36
C SER A 32 10.66 -37.08 9.70
N PHE A 33 11.65 -36.35 10.22
CA PHE A 33 11.53 -34.92 10.57
C PHE A 33 11.18 -34.06 9.35
N TRP A 34 11.90 -34.26 8.23
CA TRP A 34 11.62 -33.54 6.99
C TRP A 34 10.28 -33.93 6.36
N GLY A 35 9.92 -35.23 6.43
CA GLY A 35 8.62 -35.72 5.96
C GLY A 35 7.46 -35.14 6.75
N THR A 36 7.59 -35.09 8.09
CA THR A 36 6.56 -34.46 8.95
C THR A 36 6.46 -32.95 8.69
N GLY A 37 7.59 -32.26 8.53
CA GLY A 37 7.61 -30.85 8.18
C GLY A 37 6.90 -30.57 6.83
N LEU A 38 7.17 -31.39 5.82
CA LEU A 38 6.51 -31.27 4.51
C LEU A 38 5.00 -31.54 4.59
N LEU A 39 4.60 -32.53 5.38
CA LEU A 39 3.17 -32.83 5.60
C LEU A 39 2.43 -31.71 6.35
N LEU A 40 3.08 -31.09 7.32
CA LEU A 40 2.51 -29.93 8.04
C LEU A 40 2.35 -28.73 7.12
N VAL A 41 3.34 -28.45 6.27
CA VAL A 41 3.24 -27.37 5.27
C VAL A 41 2.15 -27.68 4.24
N ALA A 42 2.12 -28.90 3.71
CA ALA A 42 1.07 -29.33 2.78
C ALA A 42 -0.33 -29.28 3.42
N GLY A 43 -0.44 -29.69 4.69
CA GLY A 43 -1.69 -29.60 5.46
C GLY A 43 -2.13 -28.14 5.68
N ALA A 44 -1.20 -27.24 6.01
CA ALA A 44 -1.50 -25.81 6.15
C ALA A 44 -1.98 -25.18 4.85
N VAL A 45 -1.32 -25.50 3.72
CA VAL A 45 -1.73 -25.05 2.38
C VAL A 45 -3.10 -25.63 2.00
N LEU A 46 -3.36 -26.90 2.34
CA LEU A 46 -4.64 -27.53 2.06
C LEU A 46 -5.78 -26.92 2.89
N VAL A 47 -5.54 -26.65 4.17
CA VAL A 47 -6.51 -25.97 5.06
C VAL A 47 -6.79 -24.56 4.55
N GLU A 48 -5.77 -23.82 4.12
CA GLU A 48 -5.93 -22.49 3.51
C GLU A 48 -6.76 -22.58 2.21
N HIS A 49 -6.53 -23.60 1.39
CA HIS A 49 -7.31 -23.83 0.16
C HIS A 49 -8.75 -24.23 0.46
N LEU A 50 -9.00 -25.12 1.42
CA LEU A 50 -10.34 -25.55 1.81
C LEU A 50 -11.15 -24.43 2.47
N GLN A 51 -10.52 -23.56 3.27
CA GLN A 51 -11.17 -22.38 3.84
C GLN A 51 -11.51 -21.33 2.77
N LEU A 52 -10.74 -21.27 1.68
CA LEU A 52 -11.05 -20.42 0.53
C LEU A 52 -12.22 -20.98 -0.29
N ASP A 53 -12.37 -22.30 -0.39
CA ASP A 53 -13.45 -22.94 -1.13
C ASP A 53 -14.81 -22.89 -0.40
N GLU A 54 -14.85 -23.03 0.93
CA GLU A 54 -16.09 -22.86 1.71
C GLU A 54 -16.59 -21.39 1.70
N ALA A 55 -15.71 -20.41 1.59
CA ALA A 55 -16.06 -19.00 1.41
C ALA A 55 -16.64 -18.72 0.01
N ASN A 56 -16.54 -19.66 -0.92
CA ASN A 56 -16.84 -19.46 -2.33
C ASN A 56 -18.24 -19.94 -2.75
N GLU A 57 -19.04 -20.53 -1.87
CA GLU A 57 -20.41 -20.89 -2.21
C GLU A 57 -21.35 -19.68 -2.20
N ALA A 58 -21.68 -19.20 -3.40
CA ALA A 58 -22.93 -18.49 -3.83
C ALA A 58 -23.55 -17.40 -2.94
N LYS A 59 -22.90 -16.92 -1.85
CA LYS A 59 -23.42 -15.79 -1.06
C LYS A 59 -22.97 -14.46 -1.68
N GLN A 60 -23.90 -13.52 -1.75
CA GLN A 60 -23.59 -12.14 -2.08
C GLN A 60 -22.53 -11.59 -1.10
N ILE A 61 -21.54 -10.89 -1.61
CA ILE A 61 -20.39 -10.38 -0.84
C ILE A 61 -20.31 -8.86 -0.93
N THR A 62 -19.68 -8.28 0.06
CA THR A 62 -19.12 -6.93 0.01
C THR A 62 -17.64 -7.06 -0.39
N ALA A 63 -17.31 -6.63 -1.60
CA ALA A 63 -15.93 -6.68 -2.09
C ALA A 63 -15.12 -5.53 -1.48
N VAL A 64 -14.07 -5.84 -0.72
CA VAL A 64 -13.25 -4.84 0.01
C VAL A 64 -11.91 -4.67 -0.68
N ILE A 65 -11.49 -3.42 -0.84
CA ILE A 65 -10.17 -3.05 -1.36
C ILE A 65 -9.53 -2.09 -0.36
N GLN A 66 -8.38 -2.45 0.18
CA GLN A 66 -7.66 -1.61 1.14
C GLN A 66 -6.81 -0.56 0.41
N VAL A 67 -6.98 0.69 0.82
CA VAL A 67 -6.12 1.82 0.43
C VAL A 67 -5.37 2.28 1.68
N ARG A 68 -4.19 1.71 1.91
CA ARG A 68 -3.46 1.88 3.17
C ARG A 68 -2.06 2.48 2.94
N GLY A 69 -1.70 3.43 3.81
CA GLY A 69 -0.40 4.10 3.74
C GLY A 69 -0.28 5.12 2.61
N GLU A 70 0.92 5.49 2.24
CA GLU A 70 1.21 6.48 1.20
C GLU A 70 0.79 5.97 -0.18
N ILE A 71 0.16 6.84 -0.98
CA ILE A 71 -0.23 6.55 -2.37
C ILE A 71 0.94 6.99 -3.27
N ALA A 72 1.75 6.04 -3.70
CA ALA A 72 2.94 6.32 -4.50
C ALA A 72 3.29 5.14 -5.42
N ASP A 73 4.05 5.40 -6.47
CA ASP A 73 4.63 4.34 -7.29
C ASP A 73 5.57 3.46 -6.45
N GLY A 74 5.40 2.14 -6.54
CA GLY A 74 6.14 1.18 -5.70
C GLY A 74 5.64 0.99 -4.26
N ALA A 75 4.67 1.78 -3.78
CA ALA A 75 3.98 1.55 -2.50
C ALA A 75 2.89 0.45 -2.64
N GLU A 76 2.37 -0.04 -1.52
CA GLU A 76 1.22 -0.96 -1.53
C GLU A 76 -0.01 -0.32 -2.18
N ALA A 77 -0.28 0.95 -1.83
CA ALA A 77 -1.35 1.75 -2.42
C ALA A 77 -0.88 2.48 -3.70
N ASN A 78 -0.44 1.74 -4.73
CA ASN A 78 -0.14 2.31 -6.04
C ASN A 78 -1.31 2.13 -7.01
N ALA A 79 -1.38 2.96 -8.06
CA ALA A 79 -2.48 2.93 -9.01
C ALA A 79 -2.61 1.59 -9.75
N ALA A 80 -1.50 0.95 -10.11
CA ALA A 80 -1.53 -0.32 -10.84
C ALA A 80 -2.18 -1.44 -9.99
N ALA A 81 -1.79 -1.55 -8.72
CA ALA A 81 -2.34 -2.53 -7.80
C ALA A 81 -3.81 -2.25 -7.48
N LEU A 82 -4.16 -0.97 -7.19
CA LEU A 82 -5.52 -0.57 -6.86
C LEU A 82 -6.47 -0.75 -8.06
N LYS A 83 -6.08 -0.34 -9.26
CA LYS A 83 -6.88 -0.55 -10.48
C LYS A 83 -7.13 -2.03 -10.77
N LYS A 84 -6.11 -2.87 -10.59
CA LYS A 84 -6.25 -4.34 -10.71
C LYS A 84 -7.22 -4.90 -9.67
N ALA A 85 -7.13 -4.45 -8.42
CA ALA A 85 -8.04 -4.87 -7.34
C ALA A 85 -9.48 -4.44 -7.65
N ILE A 86 -9.68 -3.19 -8.10
CA ILE A 86 -10.98 -2.64 -8.47
C ILE A 86 -11.58 -3.46 -9.62
N GLY A 87 -10.83 -3.71 -10.71
CA GLY A 87 -11.32 -4.55 -11.81
C GLY A 87 -11.78 -5.92 -11.33
N ARG A 88 -10.95 -6.63 -10.56
CA ARG A 88 -11.31 -7.95 -10.01
C ARG A 88 -12.54 -7.93 -9.10
N ALA A 89 -12.74 -6.87 -8.33
CA ALA A 89 -13.89 -6.73 -7.46
C ALA A 89 -15.19 -6.52 -8.24
N PHE A 90 -15.13 -5.78 -9.35
CA PHE A 90 -16.28 -5.59 -10.24
C PHE A 90 -16.58 -6.79 -11.15
N ASP A 91 -15.55 -7.59 -11.47
CA ASP A 91 -15.66 -8.80 -12.28
C ASP A 91 -16.28 -9.98 -11.48
N ASP A 92 -16.34 -9.90 -10.15
CA ASP A 92 -16.94 -10.93 -9.31
C ASP A 92 -18.47 -10.77 -9.26
N GLU A 93 -19.21 -11.67 -9.89
CA GLU A 93 -20.68 -11.65 -9.97
C GLU A 93 -21.37 -11.68 -8.60
N ARG A 94 -20.68 -12.11 -7.55
CA ARG A 94 -21.21 -12.12 -6.18
C ARG A 94 -21.10 -10.74 -5.51
N ALA A 95 -20.30 -9.83 -6.05
CA ALA A 95 -20.07 -8.52 -5.47
C ALA A 95 -21.35 -7.66 -5.55
N LYS A 96 -22.00 -7.45 -4.42
CA LYS A 96 -23.16 -6.57 -4.29
C LYS A 96 -22.77 -5.10 -4.19
N ALA A 97 -21.58 -4.84 -3.70
CA ALA A 97 -20.94 -3.52 -3.63
C ALA A 97 -19.42 -3.65 -3.58
N VAL A 98 -18.73 -2.61 -4.01
CA VAL A 98 -17.28 -2.44 -3.83
C VAL A 98 -17.04 -1.40 -2.74
N VAL A 99 -16.19 -1.74 -1.76
CA VAL A 99 -15.83 -0.86 -0.65
C VAL A 99 -14.33 -0.57 -0.70
N LEU A 100 -13.99 0.71 -0.84
CA LEU A 100 -12.63 1.21 -0.66
C LEU A 100 -12.42 1.50 0.82
N LYS A 101 -11.67 0.64 1.51
CA LYS A 101 -11.33 0.79 2.93
C LYS A 101 -10.05 1.61 3.04
N ILE A 102 -10.20 2.87 3.45
CA ILE A 102 -9.16 3.90 3.35
C ILE A 102 -8.56 4.24 4.70
N ASN A 103 -7.24 4.09 4.82
CA ASN A 103 -6.43 4.63 5.92
C ASN A 103 -5.09 5.14 5.35
N SER A 104 -5.10 6.38 4.84
CA SER A 104 -4.01 6.91 4.04
C SER A 104 -3.89 8.44 4.18
N PRO A 105 -2.65 8.96 4.30
CA PRO A 105 -2.39 10.40 4.27
C PRO A 105 -2.48 11.00 2.86
N GLY A 106 -2.68 10.19 1.82
CA GLY A 106 -2.59 10.59 0.43
C GLY A 106 -1.22 10.31 -0.17
N GLY A 107 -0.79 11.15 -1.09
CA GLY A 107 0.47 11.00 -1.81
C GLY A 107 0.39 11.56 -3.22
N SER A 108 0.92 10.83 -4.21
CA SER A 108 1.00 11.26 -5.61
C SER A 108 -0.37 11.59 -6.21
N PRO A 109 -0.57 12.83 -6.70
CA PRO A 109 -1.80 13.21 -7.39
C PRO A 109 -2.02 12.42 -8.69
N VAL A 110 -0.95 11.98 -9.35
CA VAL A 110 -1.03 11.15 -10.57
C VAL A 110 -1.61 9.78 -10.23
N GLN A 111 -1.11 9.14 -9.18
CA GLN A 111 -1.59 7.82 -8.74
C GLN A 111 -3.06 7.92 -8.29
N ALA A 112 -3.38 8.93 -7.49
CA ALA A 112 -4.75 9.15 -7.00
C ALA A 112 -5.73 9.44 -8.14
N GLY A 113 -5.36 10.28 -9.10
CA GLY A 113 -6.17 10.60 -10.27
C GLY A 113 -6.46 9.38 -11.15
N GLN A 114 -5.45 8.53 -11.41
CA GLN A 114 -5.64 7.29 -12.17
C GLN A 114 -6.62 6.32 -11.48
N VAL A 115 -6.60 6.24 -10.16
CA VAL A 115 -7.54 5.41 -9.40
C VAL A 115 -8.95 6.02 -9.42
N PHE A 116 -9.05 7.35 -9.26
CA PHE A 116 -10.32 8.07 -9.39
C PHE A 116 -10.99 7.78 -10.74
N ASP A 117 -10.24 7.92 -11.83
CA ASP A 117 -10.75 7.70 -13.18
C ASP A 117 -11.18 6.24 -13.39
N GLU A 118 -10.41 5.27 -12.86
CA GLU A 118 -10.79 3.85 -12.93
C GLU A 118 -12.09 3.57 -12.17
N ILE A 119 -12.27 4.11 -10.97
CA ILE A 119 -13.51 3.95 -10.21
C ILE A 119 -14.67 4.52 -11.01
N LYS A 120 -14.53 5.72 -11.57
CA LYS A 120 -15.57 6.34 -12.40
C LYS A 120 -15.90 5.51 -13.63
N ARG A 121 -14.88 4.92 -14.27
CA ARG A 121 -15.05 4.04 -15.43
C ARG A 121 -15.83 2.78 -15.05
N GLN A 122 -15.46 2.12 -13.97
CA GLN A 122 -16.11 0.89 -13.51
C GLN A 122 -17.55 1.13 -13.07
N ARG A 123 -17.83 2.22 -12.37
CA ARG A 123 -19.20 2.62 -12.02
C ARG A 123 -20.07 2.84 -13.25
N GLY A 124 -19.49 3.37 -14.34
CA GLY A 124 -20.20 3.53 -15.63
C GLY A 124 -20.54 2.20 -16.30
N LEU A 125 -19.64 1.21 -16.18
CA LEU A 125 -19.84 -0.14 -16.75
C LEU A 125 -20.76 -1.01 -15.88
N HIS A 126 -20.74 -0.82 -14.57
CA HIS A 126 -21.46 -1.61 -13.59
C HIS A 126 -22.43 -0.77 -12.73
N PRO A 127 -23.45 -0.11 -13.32
CA PRO A 127 -24.30 0.87 -12.63
C PRO A 127 -25.13 0.27 -11.47
N LYS A 128 -25.21 -1.05 -11.37
CA LYS A 128 -25.94 -1.77 -10.31
C LYS A 128 -25.05 -2.09 -9.09
N VAL A 129 -23.74 -1.93 -9.21
CA VAL A 129 -22.77 -2.22 -8.14
C VAL A 129 -22.27 -0.90 -7.56
N PRO A 130 -22.81 -0.46 -6.42
CA PRO A 130 -22.41 0.81 -5.80
C PRO A 130 -20.98 0.71 -5.25
N VAL A 131 -20.31 1.85 -5.23
CA VAL A 131 -18.98 2.01 -4.62
C VAL A 131 -19.10 2.84 -3.36
N TYR A 132 -18.63 2.31 -2.25
CA TYR A 132 -18.50 3.02 -0.99
C TYR A 132 -17.02 3.29 -0.70
N ALA A 133 -16.71 4.48 -0.18
CA ALA A 133 -15.44 4.76 0.46
C ALA A 133 -15.65 4.78 1.97
N VAL A 134 -14.94 3.94 2.70
CA VAL A 134 -14.96 3.90 4.17
C VAL A 134 -13.62 4.41 4.68
N ILE A 135 -13.62 5.59 5.28
CA ILE A 135 -12.42 6.20 5.86
C ILE A 135 -12.29 5.71 7.30
N GLU A 136 -11.18 5.04 7.61
CA GLU A 136 -10.82 4.63 8.96
C GLU A 136 -10.27 5.85 9.74
N ASP A 137 -9.01 5.81 10.19
CA ASP A 137 -8.43 6.93 10.94
C ASP A 137 -8.20 8.15 10.05
N LEU A 138 -7.77 7.95 8.78
CA LEU A 138 -7.30 9.01 7.90
C LEU A 138 -7.65 8.77 6.44
N GLY A 139 -8.29 9.76 5.83
CA GLY A 139 -8.55 9.84 4.39
C GLY A 139 -8.26 11.24 3.88
N ALA A 140 -6.97 11.58 3.75
CA ALA A 140 -6.52 12.93 3.45
C ALA A 140 -5.83 13.05 2.09
N SER A 141 -5.89 14.24 1.48
CA SER A 141 -5.17 14.56 0.22
C SER A 141 -5.50 13.56 -0.89
N GLY A 142 -4.53 12.92 -1.53
CA GLY A 142 -4.74 11.91 -2.57
C GLY A 142 -5.69 10.77 -2.17
N ALA A 143 -5.79 10.45 -0.89
CA ALA A 143 -6.74 9.44 -0.39
C ALA A 143 -8.19 9.95 -0.45
N TYR A 144 -8.41 11.23 -0.11
CA TYR A 144 -9.71 11.85 -0.29
C TYR A 144 -10.06 12.05 -1.77
N TYR A 145 -9.04 12.31 -2.62
CA TYR A 145 -9.22 12.34 -4.07
C TYR A 145 -9.84 11.03 -4.56
N ILE A 146 -9.28 9.89 -4.16
CA ILE A 146 -9.82 8.56 -4.49
C ILE A 146 -11.23 8.38 -3.91
N ALA A 147 -11.43 8.73 -2.62
CA ALA A 147 -12.72 8.61 -1.95
C ALA A 147 -13.83 9.37 -2.67
N ALA A 148 -13.52 10.55 -3.22
CA ALA A 148 -14.47 11.39 -3.95
C ALA A 148 -15.06 10.72 -5.21
N ALA A 149 -14.41 9.65 -5.74
CA ALA A 149 -14.96 8.90 -6.87
C ALA A 149 -16.10 7.93 -6.47
N ALA A 150 -16.28 7.65 -5.18
CA ALA A 150 -17.32 6.73 -4.69
C ALA A 150 -18.74 7.32 -4.81
N ASP A 151 -19.74 6.46 -4.70
CA ASP A 151 -21.14 6.88 -4.62
C ASP A 151 -21.44 7.52 -3.27
N GLU A 152 -20.98 6.90 -2.19
CA GLU A 152 -21.07 7.42 -0.84
C GLU A 152 -19.74 7.27 -0.10
N ILE A 153 -19.48 8.23 0.78
CA ILE A 153 -18.31 8.23 1.67
C ILE A 153 -18.81 8.12 3.12
N VAL A 154 -18.26 7.14 3.84
CA VAL A 154 -18.56 6.87 5.24
C VAL A 154 -17.29 7.03 6.05
N ALA A 155 -17.35 7.59 7.24
CA ALA A 155 -16.22 7.75 8.15
C ALA A 155 -16.67 7.67 9.61
N ASP A 156 -15.75 7.34 10.53
CA ASP A 156 -16.01 7.55 11.95
C ASP A 156 -16.06 9.05 12.26
N LYS A 157 -16.76 9.42 13.32
CA LYS A 157 -16.87 10.82 13.76
C LYS A 157 -15.52 11.50 14.02
N ALA A 158 -14.52 10.72 14.42
CA ALA A 158 -13.16 11.16 14.74
C ALA A 158 -12.17 10.97 13.58
N SER A 159 -12.55 10.33 12.47
CA SER A 159 -11.70 10.19 11.28
C SER A 159 -11.23 11.56 10.81
N LEU A 160 -10.00 11.62 10.29
CA LEU A 160 -9.46 12.84 9.69
C LEU A 160 -9.67 12.81 8.17
N VAL A 161 -10.37 13.84 7.66
CA VAL A 161 -10.86 13.87 6.26
C VAL A 161 -10.51 15.21 5.61
N GLY A 162 -10.22 15.20 4.30
CA GLY A 162 -10.01 16.43 3.54
C GLY A 162 -8.57 16.62 3.10
N SER A 163 -7.89 17.65 3.58
CA SER A 163 -6.55 18.05 3.08
C SER A 163 -6.55 18.21 1.55
N ILE A 164 -7.58 18.91 1.03
CA ILE A 164 -7.72 19.16 -0.41
C ILE A 164 -6.77 20.30 -0.78
N GLY A 165 -5.54 19.92 -1.08
CA GLY A 165 -4.46 20.84 -1.38
C GLY A 165 -3.28 20.11 -2.02
N VAL A 166 -2.34 20.90 -2.55
CA VAL A 166 -1.09 20.38 -3.13
C VAL A 166 0.07 21.11 -2.49
N THR A 167 1.07 20.37 -2.06
CA THR A 167 2.29 20.94 -1.47
C THR A 167 3.53 20.38 -2.15
N ALA A 168 4.56 21.21 -2.24
CA ALA A 168 5.91 20.79 -2.55
C ALA A 168 6.86 21.54 -1.62
N ALA A 169 7.81 20.85 -1.03
CA ALA A 169 8.78 21.42 -0.11
C ALA A 169 10.20 21.01 -0.51
N SER A 170 11.13 21.94 -0.40
CA SER A 170 12.56 21.67 -0.53
C SER A 170 13.37 22.50 0.47
N PHE A 171 14.65 22.18 0.61
CA PHE A 171 15.58 22.94 1.45
C PHE A 171 16.49 23.79 0.57
N GLY A 172 16.96 24.94 1.09
CA GLY A 172 18.01 25.74 0.47
C GLY A 172 19.32 25.64 1.27
N PHE A 173 20.41 25.31 0.60
CA PHE A 173 21.72 25.08 1.24
C PHE A 173 22.77 26.13 0.89
N VAL A 174 22.42 27.17 0.14
CA VAL A 174 23.38 28.19 -0.36
C VAL A 174 24.15 28.84 0.76
N ASP A 175 23.46 29.34 1.80
CA ASP A 175 24.12 30.02 2.93
C ASP A 175 25.00 29.07 3.75
N LEU A 176 24.59 27.82 3.89
CA LEU A 176 25.43 26.81 4.56
C LEU A 176 26.69 26.53 3.78
N MET A 177 26.63 26.36 2.47
CA MET A 177 27.78 26.13 1.60
C MET A 177 28.76 27.31 1.68
N ASN A 178 28.25 28.53 1.62
CA ASN A 178 29.08 29.75 1.74
C ASN A 178 29.84 29.80 3.07
N ARG A 179 29.18 29.44 4.19
CA ARG A 179 29.79 29.42 5.53
C ARG A 179 30.90 28.39 5.69
N VAL A 180 30.79 27.24 4.99
CA VAL A 180 31.78 26.15 5.07
C VAL A 180 32.79 26.17 3.91
N GLY A 181 32.72 27.18 3.02
CA GLY A 181 33.65 27.35 1.89
C GLY A 181 33.46 26.31 0.78
N ILE A 182 32.24 25.78 0.59
CA ILE A 182 31.89 24.85 -0.51
C ILE A 182 31.28 25.63 -1.65
N GLU A 183 31.77 25.40 -2.86
CA GLU A 183 31.28 25.97 -4.12
C GLU A 183 30.53 24.87 -4.92
N ARG A 184 29.30 25.16 -5.35
CA ARG A 184 28.60 24.31 -6.30
C ARG A 184 28.83 24.76 -7.73
N ARG A 185 29.34 23.90 -8.57
CA ARG A 185 29.57 24.12 -10.00
C ARG A 185 28.60 23.31 -10.82
N ALA A 186 27.51 23.91 -11.26
CA ALA A 186 26.50 23.25 -12.12
C ALA A 186 26.75 23.63 -13.59
N TYR A 187 26.80 22.64 -14.45
CA TYR A 187 26.91 22.81 -15.90
C TYR A 187 25.66 22.25 -16.54
N THR A 188 24.84 23.13 -17.12
CA THR A 188 23.53 22.72 -17.70
C THR A 188 23.39 23.22 -19.11
N SER A 189 22.68 22.47 -19.92
CA SER A 189 22.18 22.94 -21.21
C SER A 189 20.66 23.09 -21.12
N GLY A 190 20.16 24.28 -21.43
CA GLY A 190 18.77 24.71 -21.21
C GLY A 190 18.64 25.65 -20.01
N ALA A 191 17.98 26.81 -20.22
CA ALA A 191 17.91 27.91 -19.26
C ALA A 191 17.38 27.53 -17.87
N HIS A 192 16.46 26.55 -17.80
CA HIS A 192 15.82 26.11 -16.56
C HIS A 192 16.12 24.66 -16.17
N LYS A 193 17.25 24.10 -16.67
CA LYS A 193 17.56 22.69 -16.40
C LYS A 193 17.97 22.43 -14.93
N ALA A 194 18.45 23.44 -14.22
CA ALA A 194 18.73 23.41 -12.80
C ALA A 194 17.57 23.97 -11.94
N PHE A 195 16.35 23.92 -12.47
CA PHE A 195 15.15 24.35 -11.81
C PHE A 195 14.98 23.69 -10.43
N LEU A 196 14.70 24.48 -9.39
CA LEU A 196 14.58 24.06 -8.00
C LEU A 196 15.82 23.38 -7.39
N ASP A 197 17.03 23.61 -7.94
CA ASP A 197 18.26 23.12 -7.33
C ASP A 197 18.44 23.74 -5.92
N PRO A 198 18.46 22.92 -4.83
CA PRO A 198 18.56 23.44 -3.46
C PRO A 198 19.90 24.08 -3.13
N PHE A 199 20.88 23.93 -4.00
CA PHE A 199 22.22 24.47 -3.86
C PHE A 199 22.47 25.76 -4.68
N GLN A 200 21.41 26.29 -5.29
CA GLN A 200 21.45 27.58 -6.00
C GLN A 200 20.52 28.60 -5.33
N PRO A 201 20.79 29.89 -5.50
CA PRO A 201 19.88 30.93 -5.04
C PRO A 201 18.49 30.76 -5.63
N LYS A 202 17.45 31.04 -4.83
CA LYS A 202 16.07 30.97 -5.28
C LYS A 202 15.85 31.97 -6.43
N ASN A 203 15.35 31.48 -7.57
CA ASN A 203 14.96 32.30 -8.70
C ASN A 203 13.47 32.70 -8.58
N PRO A 204 13.15 34.01 -8.55
CA PRO A 204 11.76 34.46 -8.45
C PRO A 204 10.88 34.03 -9.62
N GLU A 205 11.36 34.06 -10.87
CA GLU A 205 10.61 33.68 -12.06
C GLU A 205 10.27 32.19 -12.02
N GLU A 206 11.23 31.36 -11.69
CA GLU A 206 11.02 29.90 -11.52
C GLU A 206 10.06 29.60 -10.37
N THR A 207 10.08 30.41 -9.31
CA THR A 207 9.14 30.29 -8.20
C THR A 207 7.71 30.58 -8.64
N VAL A 208 7.50 31.62 -9.45
CA VAL A 208 6.18 31.95 -10.01
C VAL A 208 5.68 30.81 -10.89
N PHE A 209 6.53 30.34 -11.80
CA PHE A 209 6.22 29.19 -12.66
C PHE A 209 5.82 27.95 -11.85
N TRP A 210 6.60 27.60 -10.81
CA TRP A 210 6.32 26.44 -9.98
C TRP A 210 5.01 26.55 -9.22
N ASN A 211 4.71 27.72 -8.66
CA ASN A 211 3.44 27.98 -8.00
C ASN A 211 2.25 27.82 -8.95
N ASP A 212 2.40 28.18 -10.24
CA ASP A 212 1.37 27.96 -11.23
C ASP A 212 1.16 26.47 -11.52
N VAL A 213 2.21 25.67 -11.62
CA VAL A 213 2.13 24.20 -11.75
C VAL A 213 1.38 23.59 -10.56
N LEU A 214 1.73 23.99 -9.32
CA LEU A 214 1.02 23.53 -8.12
C LEU A 214 -0.44 23.94 -8.14
N LYS A 215 -0.75 25.16 -8.54
CA LYS A 215 -2.12 25.68 -8.68
C LYS A 215 -2.93 24.88 -9.71
N GLN A 216 -2.36 24.57 -10.86
CA GLN A 216 -3.04 23.74 -11.87
C GLN A 216 -3.33 22.35 -11.34
N THR A 217 -2.38 21.70 -10.68
CA THR A 217 -2.58 20.39 -10.06
C THR A 217 -3.67 20.44 -8.98
N HIS A 218 -3.68 21.51 -8.17
CA HIS A 218 -4.71 21.73 -7.16
C HIS A 218 -6.10 21.93 -7.79
N GLN A 219 -6.22 22.69 -8.88
CA GLN A 219 -7.49 22.88 -9.58
C GLN A 219 -8.03 21.55 -10.14
N GLN A 220 -7.17 20.67 -10.65
CA GLN A 220 -7.58 19.33 -11.09
C GLN A 220 -8.17 18.52 -9.93
N PHE A 221 -7.53 18.55 -8.76
CA PHE A 221 -8.04 17.90 -7.57
C PHE A 221 -9.40 18.48 -7.14
N ILE A 222 -9.52 19.80 -7.04
CA ILE A 222 -10.80 20.49 -6.73
C ILE A 222 -11.89 20.05 -7.69
N GLN A 223 -11.62 20.06 -8.99
CA GLN A 223 -12.60 19.65 -10.00
C GLN A 223 -13.06 18.21 -9.83
N SER A 224 -12.16 17.30 -9.51
CA SER A 224 -12.49 15.89 -9.25
C SER A 224 -13.37 15.74 -8.00
N VAL A 225 -13.06 16.47 -6.93
CA VAL A 225 -13.89 16.49 -5.72
C VAL A 225 -15.27 17.03 -6.03
N LYS A 226 -15.37 18.17 -6.71
CA LYS A 226 -16.66 18.77 -7.13
C LYS A 226 -17.47 17.81 -8.02
N THR A 227 -16.81 17.14 -8.95
CA THR A 227 -17.47 16.15 -9.83
C THR A 227 -17.97 14.94 -9.04
N GLY A 228 -17.21 14.48 -8.06
CA GLY A 228 -17.57 13.31 -7.25
C GLY A 228 -18.65 13.61 -6.21
N ARG A 229 -18.52 14.74 -5.53
CA ARG A 229 -19.46 15.14 -4.46
C ARG A 229 -20.74 15.81 -5.00
N GLY A 230 -20.65 16.51 -6.11
CA GLY A 230 -21.79 17.22 -6.70
C GLY A 230 -22.45 18.19 -5.71
N ASN A 231 -23.77 18.23 -5.69
CA ASN A 231 -24.56 19.11 -4.83
C ASN A 231 -24.48 18.80 -3.32
N ARG A 232 -23.82 17.72 -2.93
CA ARG A 232 -23.60 17.38 -1.50
C ARG A 232 -22.57 18.30 -0.85
N LEU A 233 -21.60 18.81 -1.65
CA LEU A 233 -20.53 19.67 -1.17
C LEU A 233 -21.05 21.08 -0.90
N LYS A 234 -20.71 21.64 0.26
CA LYS A 234 -21.11 23.00 0.68
C LYS A 234 -20.01 24.03 0.41
N ASP A 235 -19.35 23.91 -0.72
CA ASP A 235 -18.19 24.74 -1.08
C ASP A 235 -18.54 26.21 -1.36
N ALA A 236 -19.78 26.52 -1.68
CA ALA A 236 -20.23 27.91 -1.89
C ALA A 236 -20.13 28.74 -0.60
N ASP A 237 -20.48 28.12 0.55
CA ASP A 237 -20.45 28.76 1.86
C ASP A 237 -19.12 28.54 2.59
N HIS A 238 -18.31 27.58 2.13
CA HIS A 238 -17.09 27.08 2.77
C HIS A 238 -15.89 27.00 1.82
N PRO A 239 -15.39 28.14 1.30
CA PRO A 239 -14.25 28.16 0.38
C PRO A 239 -12.96 27.56 0.97
N GLU A 240 -12.85 27.56 2.31
CA GLU A 240 -11.73 26.94 3.04
C GLU A 240 -11.63 25.43 2.86
N LEU A 241 -12.66 24.75 2.34
CA LEU A 241 -12.63 23.32 1.99
C LEU A 241 -11.49 22.97 1.05
N PHE A 242 -11.08 23.92 0.22
CA PHE A 242 -10.01 23.74 -0.76
C PHE A 242 -8.69 24.40 -0.34
N SER A 243 -8.52 24.71 0.94
CA SER A 243 -7.31 25.36 1.44
C SER A 243 -6.23 24.37 1.95
N GLY A 244 -6.50 23.06 1.90
CA GLY A 244 -5.62 22.04 2.45
C GLY A 244 -5.87 21.70 3.93
N LEU A 245 -6.93 22.24 4.54
CA LEU A 245 -7.32 21.92 5.92
C LEU A 245 -7.88 20.50 6.04
N ILE A 246 -7.81 19.97 7.26
CA ILE A 246 -8.32 18.66 7.66
C ILE A 246 -9.50 18.86 8.62
N TRP A 247 -10.49 17.99 8.50
CA TRP A 247 -11.73 18.03 9.24
C TRP A 247 -11.95 16.71 9.98
N THR A 248 -12.58 16.74 11.14
CA THR A 248 -13.09 15.49 11.75
C THR A 248 -14.24 14.94 10.90
N GLY A 249 -14.53 13.63 10.99
CA GLY A 249 -15.64 13.03 10.26
C GLY A 249 -16.98 13.71 10.54
N GLU A 250 -17.20 14.15 11.78
CA GLU A 250 -18.41 14.90 12.13
C GLU A 250 -18.49 16.24 11.39
N GLN A 251 -17.41 17.01 11.37
CA GLN A 251 -17.30 18.26 10.59
C GLN A 251 -17.42 18.00 9.10
N ALA A 252 -16.71 16.97 8.61
CA ALA A 252 -16.72 16.57 7.19
C ALA A 252 -18.14 16.23 6.71
N LYS A 253 -18.97 15.62 7.55
CA LYS A 253 -20.38 15.37 7.25
C LYS A 253 -21.18 16.67 7.12
N GLN A 254 -20.97 17.61 8.02
CA GLN A 254 -21.66 18.91 7.98
C GLN A 254 -21.29 19.72 6.74
N LEU A 255 -20.04 19.59 6.28
CA LEU A 255 -19.47 20.26 5.11
C LEU A 255 -19.78 19.54 3.78
N GLY A 256 -20.37 18.36 3.83
CA GLY A 256 -20.68 17.55 2.66
C GLY A 256 -19.47 16.81 2.06
N LEU A 257 -18.37 16.73 2.80
CA LEU A 257 -17.20 15.94 2.41
C LEU A 257 -17.45 14.44 2.55
N ILE A 258 -18.28 14.02 3.51
CA ILE A 258 -18.77 12.65 3.65
C ILE A 258 -20.30 12.61 3.74
N ASP A 259 -20.88 11.42 3.58
CA ASP A 259 -22.32 11.22 3.55
C ASP A 259 -22.88 10.72 4.87
N LYS A 260 -22.18 9.78 5.51
CA LYS A 260 -22.66 9.11 6.73
C LYS A 260 -21.53 8.90 7.74
N LEU A 261 -21.91 8.78 9.00
CA LEU A 261 -21.01 8.33 10.05
C LEU A 261 -21.19 6.82 10.24
N GLY A 262 -20.08 6.08 10.34
CA GLY A 262 -20.08 4.62 10.49
C GLY A 262 -18.74 4.02 10.11
N ASP A 263 -18.74 2.70 10.00
CA ASP A 263 -17.59 1.86 9.68
C ASP A 263 -17.92 0.88 8.54
N ILE A 264 -16.99 -0.01 8.24
CA ILE A 264 -17.18 -0.99 7.17
C ILE A 264 -18.27 -2.01 7.51
N ASP A 265 -18.44 -2.35 8.79
CA ASP A 265 -19.48 -3.31 9.21
C ASP A 265 -20.86 -2.68 9.07
N TYR A 266 -21.01 -1.40 9.38
CA TYR A 266 -22.23 -0.64 9.09
C TYR A 266 -22.52 -0.63 7.58
N VAL A 267 -21.53 -0.38 6.73
CA VAL A 267 -21.72 -0.39 5.28
C VAL A 267 -22.17 -1.78 4.80
N ALA A 268 -21.45 -2.84 5.19
CA ALA A 268 -21.74 -4.20 4.75
C ALA A 268 -23.12 -4.69 5.22
N ARG A 269 -23.49 -4.40 6.47
CA ARG A 269 -24.73 -4.86 7.09
C ARG A 269 -25.94 -4.03 6.66
N ASP A 270 -25.84 -2.70 6.83
CA ASP A 270 -27.01 -1.81 6.77
C ASP A 270 -27.20 -1.16 5.40
N LEU A 271 -26.12 -0.88 4.66
CA LEU A 271 -26.22 -0.25 3.34
C LEU A 271 -26.23 -1.27 2.21
N VAL A 272 -25.35 -2.27 2.28
CA VAL A 272 -25.20 -3.29 1.23
C VAL A 272 -26.13 -4.50 1.48
N GLY A 273 -26.30 -4.89 2.74
CA GLY A 273 -27.04 -6.10 3.11
C GLY A 273 -26.31 -7.39 2.69
N ALA A 274 -24.97 -7.35 2.63
CA ALA A 274 -24.09 -8.50 2.40
C ALA A 274 -22.94 -8.43 3.41
N THR A 275 -23.10 -9.14 4.53
CA THR A 275 -22.15 -9.09 5.66
C THR A 275 -20.86 -9.87 5.41
N SER A 276 -20.83 -10.74 4.39
CA SER A 276 -19.62 -11.45 3.99
C SER A 276 -18.69 -10.48 3.26
N GLN A 277 -17.59 -10.12 3.90
CA GLN A 277 -16.56 -9.22 3.34
C GLN A 277 -15.43 -10.05 2.73
N VAL A 278 -15.09 -9.80 1.46
CA VAL A 278 -13.99 -10.47 0.77
C VAL A 278 -12.96 -9.44 0.33
N ASP A 279 -11.71 -9.64 0.72
CA ASP A 279 -10.59 -8.74 0.42
C ASP A 279 -10.00 -9.02 -0.97
N PHE A 280 -10.18 -8.08 -1.90
CA PHE A 280 -9.64 -8.11 -3.27
C PHE A 280 -8.30 -7.38 -3.42
N THR A 281 -7.75 -6.85 -2.32
CA THR A 281 -6.49 -6.12 -2.35
C THR A 281 -5.38 -6.97 -2.95
N VAL A 282 -4.66 -6.41 -3.91
CA VAL A 282 -3.49 -7.07 -4.49
C VAL A 282 -2.37 -7.06 -3.46
N LYS A 283 -2.04 -8.22 -2.94
CA LYS A 283 -0.91 -8.39 -2.01
C LYS A 283 0.29 -8.93 -2.78
N ASP A 284 1.46 -8.38 -2.52
CA ASP A 284 2.71 -9.01 -2.98
C ASP A 284 2.76 -10.46 -2.47
N ASN A 285 3.20 -11.39 -3.28
CA ASN A 285 3.39 -12.78 -2.88
C ASN A 285 4.31 -12.85 -1.66
N ALA A 286 4.09 -13.84 -0.78
CA ALA A 286 4.92 -14.01 0.43
C ALA A 286 6.41 -14.12 0.10
N PHE A 287 6.72 -14.75 -1.04
CA PHE A 287 8.09 -14.85 -1.56
C PHE A 287 8.65 -13.50 -1.99
N ASP A 288 7.88 -12.66 -2.68
CA ASP A 288 8.30 -11.31 -3.10
C ASP A 288 8.53 -10.40 -1.89
N ARG A 289 7.66 -10.47 -0.88
CA ARG A 289 7.86 -9.76 0.39
C ARG A 289 9.12 -10.21 1.12
N PHE A 290 9.39 -11.51 1.15
CA PHE A 290 10.59 -12.08 1.74
C PHE A 290 11.84 -11.67 0.95
N ALA A 291 11.80 -11.75 -0.37
CA ALA A 291 12.89 -11.34 -1.25
C ALA A 291 13.19 -9.84 -1.15
N LYS A 292 12.15 -8.98 -1.10
CA LYS A 292 12.29 -7.53 -0.86
C LYS A 292 12.93 -7.25 0.51
N ARG A 293 12.52 -7.96 1.57
CA ARG A 293 13.11 -7.81 2.92
C ARG A 293 14.56 -8.26 2.97
N LEU A 294 14.89 -9.40 2.36
CA LEU A 294 16.27 -9.88 2.27
C LEU A 294 17.14 -8.95 1.43
N GLY A 295 16.64 -8.50 0.28
CA GLY A 295 17.34 -7.56 -0.59
C GLY A 295 17.61 -6.22 0.11
N ALA A 296 16.62 -5.66 0.82
CA ALA A 296 16.78 -4.45 1.58
C ALA A 296 17.81 -4.60 2.73
N SER A 297 17.74 -5.74 3.47
CA SER A 297 18.69 -6.04 4.56
C SER A 297 20.10 -6.26 4.03
N ALA A 298 20.26 -6.96 2.90
CA ALA A 298 21.55 -7.18 2.25
C ALA A 298 22.13 -5.87 1.69
N ALA A 299 21.34 -5.05 1.05
CA ALA A 299 21.75 -3.74 0.55
C ALA A 299 22.16 -2.81 1.70
N GLN A 300 21.43 -2.83 2.82
CA GLN A 300 21.76 -2.04 4.01
C GLN A 300 23.06 -2.52 4.68
N GLN A 301 23.29 -3.82 4.78
CA GLN A 301 24.54 -4.36 5.30
C GLN A 301 25.72 -4.07 4.36
N LEU A 302 25.51 -4.17 3.05
CA LEU A 302 26.53 -3.84 2.06
C LEU A 302 26.88 -2.34 2.10
N SER A 303 25.89 -1.45 2.23
CA SER A 303 26.13 -0.01 2.35
C SER A 303 26.88 0.35 3.62
N MET A 304 26.58 -0.31 4.76
CA MET A 304 27.34 -0.16 6.00
C MET A 304 28.76 -0.70 5.87
N ALA A 305 28.95 -1.86 5.24
CA ALA A 305 30.27 -2.44 5.00
C ALA A 305 31.14 -1.62 4.06
N LEU A 306 30.54 -0.91 3.11
CA LEU A 306 31.22 -0.02 2.17
C LEU A 306 31.36 1.42 2.69
N GLY A 307 30.95 1.71 3.93
CA GLY A 307 31.09 3.04 4.54
C GLY A 307 30.10 4.09 4.03
N PHE A 308 29.06 3.71 3.28
CA PHE A 308 28.01 4.61 2.79
C PHE A 308 26.85 4.81 3.78
N SER A 309 27.12 4.70 5.08
CA SER A 309 26.13 4.97 6.12
C SER A 309 25.76 6.45 6.13
N GLY A 310 24.74 6.86 5.41
CA GLY A 310 24.22 8.23 5.45
C GLY A 310 23.58 8.77 4.19
N VAL A 311 23.61 8.06 3.06
CA VAL A 311 22.96 8.53 1.84
C VAL A 311 21.74 7.64 1.54
N SER A 312 20.58 8.03 2.03
CA SER A 312 19.32 7.47 1.53
C SER A 312 18.95 8.20 0.24
N LEU A 313 19.15 7.55 -0.89
CA LEU A 313 18.49 7.94 -2.14
C LEU A 313 16.98 7.62 -1.98
N ARG A 314 16.18 8.64 -1.75
CA ARG A 314 14.74 8.63 -1.92
C ARG A 314 14.36 9.30 -3.22
#